data_b35be47bd459b2e9f1406ad00c5b9748
#
_entry.id   b35be47bd459b2e9f1406ad00c5b9748
#
_cell.length_a   1.000
_cell.length_b   1.000
_cell.length_c   1.000
_cell.angle_alpha   90.00
_cell.angle_beta   90.00
_cell.angle_gamma   90.00
#
_symmetry.space_group_name_H-M   'P 1'
#
loop_
_entity.id
_entity.type
_entity.pdbx_description
1 polymer ?
#
loop_
_entity_poly.entity_id
_entity_poly.type
_entity_poly.pdbx_seq_one_letter_code
_entity_poly.pdbx_strand_id
1 'polypeptide(L)'
;MAKKNLKKTKSKIVSAAWKLFYEQGYEDTTVEEIIEESGTSKGSFYHYFEGKDALLGSLAYMMDEKYEELEPTIADDADSYEVLLYLNRELLTMIEETINMELLTRLYSTQLTTHGDRPLLDHGRTYYKLLRKIITRGQEQGTLRADMRVNELVRYYAMCERALLYEWCLRKGEYSLSEEAECKFPMMIASMKTKN
;
A
#
# COMPACT_ATOMS: atom_id res chain seq x y z
N MET A 1 -9.11 -20.94 19.43
CA MET A 1 -7.65 -21.03 19.65
C MET A 1 -6.86 -21.22 18.35
N ALA A 2 -7.23 -22.09 17.41
CA ALA A 2 -6.48 -22.32 16.16
C ALA A 2 -6.29 -21.07 15.29
N LYS A 3 -7.33 -20.26 15.01
CA LYS A 3 -7.22 -19.03 14.20
C LYS A 3 -6.24 -17.98 14.77
N LYS A 4 -6.14 -17.86 16.10
CA LYS A 4 -5.22 -16.91 16.78
C LYS A 4 -3.76 -17.38 16.66
N ASN A 5 -3.51 -18.67 16.71
CA ASN A 5 -2.17 -19.25 16.50
C ASN A 5 -1.71 -19.13 15.04
N LEU A 6 -2.61 -19.33 14.06
CA LEU A 6 -2.34 -19.20 12.64
C LEU A 6 -1.91 -17.76 12.29
N LYS A 7 -2.65 -16.76 12.80
CA LYS A 7 -2.30 -15.33 12.60
C LYS A 7 -0.93 -14.99 13.19
N LYS A 8 -0.60 -15.55 14.36
CA LYS A 8 0.69 -15.38 15.04
C LYS A 8 1.87 -15.99 14.26
N THR A 9 1.68 -17.17 13.66
CA THR A 9 2.71 -17.83 12.83
C THR A 9 3.00 -17.06 11.56
N LYS A 10 1.96 -16.61 10.83
CA LYS A 10 2.11 -15.78 9.64
C LYS A 10 2.87 -14.49 9.96
N SER A 11 2.51 -13.81 11.05
CA SER A 11 3.19 -12.57 11.49
C SER A 11 4.66 -12.80 11.82
N LYS A 12 5.01 -13.90 12.47
CA LYS A 12 6.42 -14.25 12.75
C LYS A 12 7.24 -14.40 11.46
N ILE A 13 6.71 -15.14 10.48
CA ILE A 13 7.37 -15.32 9.18
C ILE A 13 7.60 -13.98 8.49
N VAL A 14 6.57 -13.13 8.45
CA VAL A 14 6.67 -11.79 7.85
C VAL A 14 7.72 -10.94 8.57
N SER A 15 7.68 -10.87 9.91
CA SER A 15 8.66 -10.08 10.68
C SER A 15 10.10 -10.56 10.48
N ALA A 16 10.33 -11.89 10.46
CA ALA A 16 11.65 -12.46 10.20
C ALA A 16 12.15 -12.13 8.79
N ALA A 17 11.27 -12.26 7.79
CA ALA A 17 11.60 -11.92 6.41
C ALA A 17 11.99 -10.44 6.25
N TRP A 18 11.20 -9.52 6.84
CA TRP A 18 11.50 -8.10 6.80
C TRP A 18 12.81 -7.75 7.48
N LYS A 19 13.09 -8.35 8.65
CA LYS A 19 14.37 -8.19 9.34
C LYS A 19 15.52 -8.54 8.40
N LEU A 20 15.49 -9.73 7.80
CA LEU A 20 16.55 -10.20 6.91
C LEU A 20 16.64 -9.35 5.63
N PHE A 21 15.51 -8.95 5.02
CA PHE A 21 15.52 -8.08 3.85
C PHE A 21 16.18 -6.72 4.11
N TYR A 22 16.05 -6.18 5.33
CA TYR A 22 16.71 -4.92 5.71
C TYR A 22 18.18 -5.13 6.10
N GLU A 23 18.54 -6.25 6.74
CA GLU A 23 19.89 -6.52 7.23
C GLU A 23 20.85 -6.93 6.11
N GLN A 24 20.42 -7.79 5.19
CA GLN A 24 21.29 -8.37 4.16
C GLN A 24 20.79 -8.18 2.72
N GLY A 25 19.64 -7.57 2.53
CA GLY A 25 19.04 -7.36 1.21
C GLY A 25 18.10 -8.50 0.79
N TYR A 26 17.23 -8.19 -0.17
CA TYR A 26 16.23 -9.15 -0.65
C TYR A 26 16.86 -10.32 -1.40
N GLU A 27 17.83 -10.07 -2.30
CA GLU A 27 18.43 -11.11 -3.15
C GLU A 27 19.18 -12.15 -2.31
N ASP A 28 19.95 -11.69 -1.34
CA ASP A 28 20.80 -12.55 -0.50
C ASP A 28 20.02 -13.27 0.62
N THR A 29 18.74 -12.94 0.81
CA THR A 29 17.88 -13.63 1.77
C THR A 29 17.25 -14.88 1.16
N THR A 30 17.40 -16.01 1.83
CA THR A 30 16.81 -17.29 1.44
C THR A 30 15.57 -17.64 2.26
N VAL A 31 14.71 -18.51 1.71
CA VAL A 31 13.53 -19.03 2.45
C VAL A 31 13.96 -19.82 3.67
N GLU A 32 15.06 -20.54 3.59
CA GLU A 32 15.63 -21.33 4.68
C GLU A 32 16.03 -20.43 5.86
N GLU A 33 16.69 -19.31 5.62
CA GLU A 33 17.05 -18.33 6.66
C GLU A 33 15.80 -17.71 7.30
N ILE A 34 14.76 -17.40 6.51
CA ILE A 34 13.50 -16.88 7.03
C ILE A 34 12.81 -17.89 7.94
N ILE A 35 12.84 -19.18 7.58
CA ILE A 35 12.29 -20.27 8.40
C ILE A 35 13.05 -20.37 9.73
N GLU A 36 14.37 -20.32 9.68
CA GLU A 36 15.24 -20.37 10.86
C GLU A 36 15.00 -19.16 11.78
N GLU A 37 15.08 -17.95 11.25
CA GLU A 37 14.88 -16.70 11.99
C GLU A 37 13.48 -16.61 12.62
N SER A 38 12.43 -17.05 11.90
CA SER A 38 11.07 -17.04 12.41
C SER A 38 10.79 -18.13 13.45
N GLY A 39 11.68 -19.13 13.59
CA GLY A 39 11.47 -20.29 14.43
C GLY A 39 10.24 -21.11 14.00
N THR A 40 9.93 -21.16 12.70
CA THR A 40 8.80 -21.90 12.16
C THR A 40 9.27 -23.13 11.38
N SER A 41 8.34 -24.02 11.03
CA SER A 41 8.67 -25.17 10.18
C SER A 41 8.56 -24.83 8.70
N LYS A 42 9.28 -25.56 7.84
CA LYS A 42 9.19 -25.46 6.38
C LYS A 42 7.73 -25.65 5.89
N GLY A 43 7.03 -26.59 6.47
CA GLY A 43 5.59 -26.79 6.16
C GLY A 43 4.72 -25.60 6.57
N SER A 44 5.04 -24.93 7.69
CA SER A 44 4.32 -23.70 8.10
C SER A 44 4.58 -22.55 7.14
N PHE A 45 5.82 -22.39 6.67
CA PHE A 45 6.14 -21.36 5.68
C PHE A 45 5.34 -21.56 4.40
N TYR A 46 5.45 -22.73 3.77
CA TYR A 46 4.78 -23.01 2.48
C TYR A 46 3.25 -23.13 2.58
N HIS A 47 2.71 -23.26 3.80
CA HIS A 47 1.28 -23.14 4.03
C HIS A 47 0.78 -21.70 3.82
N TYR A 48 1.61 -20.67 4.08
CA TYR A 48 1.22 -19.26 3.98
C TYR A 48 1.77 -18.56 2.74
N PHE A 49 2.93 -18.99 2.25
CA PHE A 49 3.67 -18.30 1.20
C PHE A 49 4.26 -19.30 0.21
N GLU A 50 4.04 -19.09 -1.08
CA GLU A 50 4.61 -19.92 -2.14
C GLU A 50 6.14 -19.77 -2.28
N GLY A 51 6.69 -18.64 -1.79
CA GLY A 51 8.11 -18.30 -1.82
C GLY A 51 8.34 -16.91 -1.23
N LYS A 52 9.59 -16.43 -1.28
CA LYS A 52 9.93 -15.11 -0.72
C LYS A 52 9.24 -13.95 -1.44
N ASP A 53 8.92 -14.08 -2.72
CA ASP A 53 8.18 -13.07 -3.48
C ASP A 53 6.77 -12.82 -2.91
N ALA A 54 6.12 -13.86 -2.41
CA ALA A 54 4.80 -13.73 -1.80
C ALA A 54 4.82 -12.88 -0.52
N LEU A 55 5.97 -12.80 0.16
CA LEU A 55 6.16 -11.96 1.34
C LEU A 55 6.16 -10.45 1.00
N LEU A 56 6.58 -10.07 -0.21
CA LEU A 56 6.54 -8.68 -0.66
C LEU A 56 5.11 -8.11 -0.63
N GLY A 57 4.11 -8.95 -0.81
CA GLY A 57 2.71 -8.55 -0.66
C GLY A 57 2.37 -8.00 0.72
N SER A 58 3.16 -8.32 1.75
CA SER A 58 2.96 -7.76 3.09
C SER A 58 3.26 -6.26 3.19
N LEU A 59 4.04 -5.67 2.27
CA LEU A 59 4.19 -4.20 2.16
C LEU A 59 2.85 -3.49 2.00
N ALA A 60 1.94 -4.08 1.23
CA ALA A 60 0.61 -3.52 1.06
C ALA A 60 -0.15 -3.42 2.39
N TYR A 61 0.07 -4.35 3.32
CA TYR A 61 -0.54 -4.31 4.65
C TYR A 61 0.14 -3.29 5.56
N MET A 62 1.46 -3.06 5.45
CA MET A 62 2.14 -1.95 6.14
C MET A 62 1.58 -0.59 5.70
N MET A 63 1.31 -0.44 4.41
CA MET A 63 0.62 0.75 3.89
C MET A 63 -0.80 0.89 4.48
N ASP A 64 -1.52 -0.23 4.67
CA ASP A 64 -2.83 -0.22 5.32
C ASP A 64 -2.76 0.21 6.79
N GLU A 65 -1.72 -0.19 7.53
CA GLU A 65 -1.50 0.26 8.92
C GLU A 65 -1.39 1.79 9.00
N LYS A 66 -0.69 2.42 8.04
CA LYS A 66 -0.63 3.89 7.98
C LYS A 66 -2.01 4.51 7.79
N TYR A 67 -2.87 3.94 6.97
CA TYR A 67 -4.24 4.44 6.80
C TYR A 67 -5.10 4.23 8.06
N GLU A 68 -4.90 3.14 8.79
CA GLU A 68 -5.56 2.89 10.08
C GLU A 68 -5.13 3.91 11.15
N GLU A 69 -3.89 4.38 11.11
CA GLU A 69 -3.38 5.48 11.97
C GLU A 69 -3.97 6.83 11.57
N LEU A 70 -4.13 7.10 10.28
CA LEU A 70 -4.61 8.37 9.77
C LEU A 70 -6.14 8.53 9.89
N GLU A 71 -6.92 7.46 9.73
CA GLU A 71 -8.39 7.53 9.71
C GLU A 71 -8.97 8.25 10.94
N PRO A 72 -8.52 8.00 12.19
CA PRO A 72 -9.04 8.70 13.36
C PRO A 72 -8.70 10.19 13.44
N THR A 73 -7.72 10.66 12.65
CA THR A 73 -7.29 12.07 12.62
C THR A 73 -8.13 12.93 11.69
N ILE A 74 -8.94 12.30 10.83
CA ILE A 74 -9.77 12.99 9.84
C ILE A 74 -11.02 13.52 10.50
N ALA A 75 -11.20 14.84 10.52
CA ALA A 75 -12.42 15.46 11.02
C ALA A 75 -13.64 15.09 10.15
N ASP A 76 -14.80 14.93 10.79
CA ASP A 76 -16.02 14.52 10.08
C ASP A 76 -16.53 15.54 9.08
N ASP A 77 -16.24 16.82 9.28
CA ASP A 77 -16.60 17.95 8.41
C ASP A 77 -15.51 18.34 7.41
N ALA A 78 -14.36 17.66 7.42
CA ALA A 78 -13.25 17.97 6.52
C ALA A 78 -13.65 17.80 5.05
N ASP A 79 -13.17 18.73 4.20
CA ASP A 79 -13.33 18.62 2.74
C ASP A 79 -12.72 17.32 2.22
N SER A 80 -13.54 16.51 1.56
CA SER A 80 -13.12 15.16 1.14
C SER A 80 -12.02 15.19 0.09
N TYR A 81 -11.93 16.23 -0.76
CA TYR A 81 -10.84 16.35 -1.72
C TYR A 81 -9.52 16.66 -1.01
N GLU A 82 -9.51 17.57 -0.05
CA GLU A 82 -8.31 17.88 0.75
C GLU A 82 -7.87 16.68 1.60
N VAL A 83 -8.82 15.89 2.11
CA VAL A 83 -8.51 14.63 2.80
C VAL A 83 -7.81 13.64 1.87
N LEU A 84 -8.25 13.51 0.61
CA LEU A 84 -7.58 12.63 -0.36
C LEU A 84 -6.14 13.08 -0.65
N LEU A 85 -5.88 14.38 -0.74
CA LEU A 85 -4.53 14.94 -0.88
C LEU A 85 -3.67 14.67 0.37
N TYR A 86 -4.25 14.88 1.54
CA TYR A 86 -3.58 14.61 2.82
C TYR A 86 -3.16 13.14 2.94
N LEU A 87 -4.07 12.21 2.67
CA LEU A 87 -3.77 10.77 2.73
C LEU A 87 -2.65 10.36 1.78
N ASN A 88 -2.66 10.89 0.55
CA ASN A 88 -1.59 10.61 -0.41
C ASN A 88 -0.24 11.12 0.10
N ARG A 89 -0.17 12.38 0.55
CA ARG A 89 1.06 12.97 1.08
C ARG A 89 1.62 12.13 2.23
N GLU A 90 0.82 11.83 3.23
CA GLU A 90 1.24 11.07 4.42
C GLU A 90 1.73 9.66 4.06
N LEU A 91 1.04 8.99 3.12
CA LEU A 91 1.49 7.68 2.64
C LEU A 91 2.83 7.77 1.91
N LEU A 92 2.96 8.71 0.96
CA LEU A 92 4.17 8.79 0.13
C LEU A 92 5.38 9.27 0.93
N THR A 93 5.19 10.14 1.93
CA THR A 93 6.23 10.49 2.90
C THR A 93 6.68 9.25 3.68
N MET A 94 5.76 8.48 4.24
CA MET A 94 6.09 7.25 4.96
C MET A 94 6.83 6.25 4.05
N ILE A 95 6.40 6.08 2.81
CA ILE A 95 7.07 5.18 1.86
C ILE A 95 8.50 5.65 1.59
N GLU A 96 8.71 6.94 1.32
CA GLU A 96 10.02 7.53 1.06
C GLU A 96 10.98 7.36 2.24
N GLU A 97 10.48 7.55 3.45
CA GLU A 97 11.30 7.50 4.68
C GLU A 97 11.58 6.08 5.17
N THR A 98 10.66 5.12 4.94
CA THR A 98 10.71 3.84 5.64
C THR A 98 10.83 2.61 4.74
N ILE A 99 10.47 2.71 3.46
CA ILE A 99 10.47 1.54 2.58
C ILE A 99 11.70 1.56 1.69
N ASN A 100 12.47 0.46 1.75
CA ASN A 100 13.60 0.27 0.84
C ASN A 100 13.13 0.27 -0.62
N MET A 101 13.78 1.08 -1.46
CA MET A 101 13.47 1.23 -2.89
C MET A 101 13.49 -0.10 -3.64
N GLU A 102 14.45 -0.96 -3.33
CA GLU A 102 14.55 -2.28 -3.98
C GLU A 102 13.30 -3.12 -3.70
N LEU A 103 12.86 -3.15 -2.43
CA LEU A 103 11.68 -3.91 -2.00
C LEU A 103 10.40 -3.37 -2.65
N LEU A 104 10.27 -2.06 -2.79
CA LEU A 104 9.14 -1.44 -3.48
C LEU A 104 9.15 -1.79 -4.97
N THR A 105 10.29 -1.68 -5.62
CA THR A 105 10.47 -2.05 -7.04
C THR A 105 10.13 -3.53 -7.27
N ARG A 106 10.56 -4.40 -6.37
CA ARG A 106 10.25 -5.83 -6.42
C ARG A 106 8.75 -6.09 -6.23
N LEU A 107 8.11 -5.40 -5.28
CA LEU A 107 6.66 -5.50 -5.11
C LEU A 107 5.95 -5.18 -6.44
N TYR A 108 6.28 -4.07 -7.09
CA TYR A 108 5.64 -3.67 -8.34
C TYR A 108 5.91 -4.69 -9.47
N SER A 109 7.15 -5.17 -9.61
CA SER A 109 7.50 -6.18 -10.60
C SER A 109 6.73 -7.48 -10.41
N THR A 110 6.63 -7.97 -9.17
CA THR A 110 5.90 -9.20 -8.88
C THR A 110 4.40 -9.06 -9.15
N GLN A 111 3.80 -7.88 -8.93
CA GLN A 111 2.38 -7.65 -9.27
C GLN A 111 2.08 -7.78 -10.77
N LEU A 112 3.07 -7.55 -11.63
CA LEU A 112 2.92 -7.68 -13.08
C LEU A 112 3.08 -9.12 -13.56
N THR A 113 3.94 -9.90 -12.90
CA THR A 113 4.33 -11.24 -13.32
C THR A 113 3.60 -12.37 -12.60
N THR A 114 3.03 -12.09 -11.41
CA THR A 114 2.33 -13.13 -10.63
C THR A 114 1.07 -13.65 -11.32
N HIS A 115 0.84 -14.94 -11.21
CA HIS A 115 -0.43 -15.59 -11.54
C HIS A 115 -1.37 -15.73 -10.33
N GLY A 116 -0.86 -15.44 -9.12
CA GLY A 116 -1.58 -15.50 -7.85
C GLY A 116 -2.24 -14.18 -7.45
N ASP A 117 -2.39 -14.01 -6.14
CA ASP A 117 -3.00 -12.82 -5.54
C ASP A 117 -2.19 -11.55 -5.86
N ARG A 118 -2.92 -10.47 -6.08
CA ARG A 118 -2.36 -9.12 -6.31
C ARG A 118 -2.76 -8.19 -5.17
N PRO A 119 -2.00 -8.14 -4.07
CA PRO A 119 -2.36 -7.35 -2.89
C PRO A 119 -2.62 -5.87 -3.19
N LEU A 120 -1.91 -5.28 -4.17
CA LEU A 120 -2.14 -3.88 -4.56
C LEU A 120 -3.52 -3.64 -5.22
N LEU A 121 -4.19 -4.70 -5.68
CA LEU A 121 -5.51 -4.64 -6.30
C LEU A 121 -6.62 -5.25 -5.42
N ASP A 122 -6.29 -5.70 -4.21
CA ASP A 122 -7.28 -6.29 -3.29
C ASP A 122 -8.20 -5.20 -2.72
N HIS A 123 -9.41 -5.14 -3.24
CA HIS A 123 -10.45 -4.21 -2.81
C HIS A 123 -10.98 -4.44 -1.37
N GLY A 124 -10.59 -5.54 -0.73
CA GLY A 124 -10.91 -5.84 0.68
C GLY A 124 -10.00 -5.11 1.68
N ARG A 125 -8.89 -4.51 1.24
CA ARG A 125 -7.94 -3.80 2.07
C ARG A 125 -8.53 -2.54 2.71
N THR A 126 -7.97 -2.15 3.86
CA THR A 126 -8.31 -0.92 4.60
C THR A 126 -8.21 0.32 3.71
N TYR A 127 -7.15 0.43 2.91
CA TYR A 127 -6.98 1.45 1.88
C TYR A 127 -8.23 1.69 1.03
N TYR A 128 -8.72 0.65 0.37
CA TYR A 128 -9.88 0.78 -0.51
C TYR A 128 -11.20 1.06 0.24
N LYS A 129 -11.32 0.58 1.48
CA LYS A 129 -12.48 0.84 2.33
C LYS A 129 -12.51 2.31 2.74
N LEU A 130 -11.36 2.85 3.16
CA LEU A 130 -11.23 4.26 3.55
C LEU A 130 -11.49 5.19 2.36
N LEU A 131 -10.90 4.91 1.19
CA LEU A 131 -11.17 5.71 -0.01
C LEU A 131 -12.65 5.74 -0.38
N ARG A 132 -13.35 4.58 -0.33
CA ARG A 132 -14.79 4.53 -0.59
C ARG A 132 -15.57 5.41 0.38
N LYS A 133 -15.24 5.36 1.69
CA LYS A 133 -15.87 6.17 2.73
C LYS A 133 -15.70 7.66 2.44
N ILE A 134 -14.46 8.10 2.14
CA ILE A 134 -14.15 9.51 1.87
C ILE A 134 -14.80 10.00 0.57
N ILE A 135 -14.72 9.21 -0.51
CA ILE A 135 -15.29 9.59 -1.79
C ILE A 135 -16.82 9.64 -1.74
N THR A 136 -17.48 8.70 -1.05
CA THR A 136 -18.91 8.74 -0.82
C THR A 136 -19.31 10.03 -0.08
N ARG A 137 -18.63 10.34 1.02
CA ARG A 137 -18.83 11.59 1.76
C ARG A 137 -18.63 12.82 0.89
N GLY A 138 -17.58 12.84 0.05
CA GLY A 138 -17.30 13.97 -0.84
C GLY A 138 -18.36 14.18 -1.90
N GLN A 139 -18.99 13.12 -2.42
CA GLN A 139 -20.15 13.24 -3.31
C GLN A 139 -21.38 13.79 -2.58
N GLU A 140 -21.63 13.37 -1.34
CA GLU A 140 -22.70 13.87 -0.48
C GLU A 140 -22.49 15.35 -0.09
N GLN A 141 -21.25 15.77 0.17
CA GLN A 141 -20.85 17.14 0.45
C GLN A 141 -20.88 18.03 -0.81
N GLY A 142 -20.91 17.45 -2.02
CA GLY A 142 -20.79 18.18 -3.28
C GLY A 142 -19.36 18.68 -3.58
N THR A 143 -18.34 18.24 -2.85
CA THR A 143 -16.93 18.57 -3.12
C THR A 143 -16.31 17.67 -4.19
N LEU A 144 -16.81 16.45 -4.33
CA LEU A 144 -16.43 15.53 -5.40
C LEU A 144 -17.56 15.30 -6.39
N ARG A 145 -17.20 15.09 -7.65
CA ARG A 145 -18.14 14.84 -8.74
C ARG A 145 -19.00 13.60 -8.50
N ALA A 146 -20.31 13.73 -8.73
CA ALA A 146 -21.28 12.66 -8.51
C ALA A 146 -21.77 12.00 -9.82
N ASP A 147 -21.29 12.44 -10.99
CA ASP A 147 -21.59 11.85 -12.29
C ASP A 147 -20.79 10.58 -12.60
N MET A 148 -19.85 10.21 -11.71
CA MET A 148 -19.12 8.94 -11.72
C MET A 148 -19.44 8.13 -10.48
N ARG A 149 -19.40 6.80 -10.60
CA ARG A 149 -19.61 5.91 -9.44
C ARG A 149 -18.44 5.98 -8.48
N VAL A 150 -18.71 5.85 -7.19
CA VAL A 150 -17.66 5.83 -6.13
C VAL A 150 -16.50 4.88 -6.48
N ASN A 151 -16.80 3.65 -6.90
CA ASN A 151 -15.74 2.67 -7.22
C ASN A 151 -14.90 3.07 -8.45
N GLU A 152 -15.43 3.84 -9.37
CA GLU A 152 -14.67 4.36 -10.53
C GLU A 152 -13.68 5.43 -10.06
N LEU A 153 -14.12 6.35 -9.19
CA LEU A 153 -13.25 7.37 -8.58
C LEU A 153 -12.18 6.72 -7.68
N VAL A 154 -12.53 5.70 -6.90
CA VAL A 154 -11.57 4.92 -6.10
C VAL A 154 -10.49 4.29 -6.99
N ARG A 155 -10.89 3.66 -8.10
CA ARG A 155 -9.92 3.09 -9.05
C ARG A 155 -9.04 4.14 -9.68
N TYR A 156 -9.61 5.28 -10.04
CA TYR A 156 -8.87 6.40 -10.63
C TYR A 156 -7.84 6.95 -9.66
N TYR A 157 -8.24 7.25 -8.43
CA TYR A 157 -7.32 7.69 -7.37
C TYR A 157 -6.16 6.71 -7.17
N ALA A 158 -6.48 5.44 -6.96
CA ALA A 158 -5.48 4.39 -6.76
C ALA A 158 -4.56 4.19 -7.97
N MET A 159 -5.05 4.45 -9.19
CA MET A 159 -4.23 4.42 -10.40
C MET A 159 -3.24 5.60 -10.42
N CYS A 160 -3.69 6.81 -10.08
CA CYS A 160 -2.83 7.99 -10.01
C CYS A 160 -1.72 7.82 -8.96
N GLU A 161 -2.06 7.31 -7.78
CA GLU A 161 -1.09 7.05 -6.71
C GLU A 161 -0.04 6.00 -7.13
N ARG A 162 -0.48 4.90 -7.72
CA ARG A 162 0.45 3.90 -8.26
C ARG A 162 1.33 4.44 -9.39
N ALA A 163 0.84 5.36 -10.20
CA ALA A 163 1.62 5.96 -11.27
C ALA A 163 2.82 6.76 -10.72
N LEU A 164 2.62 7.53 -9.63
CA LEU A 164 3.70 8.25 -8.95
C LEU A 164 4.75 7.29 -8.40
N LEU A 165 4.31 6.26 -7.68
CA LEU A 165 5.22 5.26 -7.11
C LEU A 165 5.97 4.48 -8.20
N TYR A 166 5.30 4.13 -9.28
CA TYR A 166 5.92 3.43 -10.41
C TYR A 166 7.01 4.29 -11.08
N GLU A 167 6.70 5.57 -11.35
CA GLU A 167 7.67 6.50 -11.94
C GLU A 167 8.88 6.72 -11.02
N TRP A 168 8.63 6.82 -9.70
CA TRP A 168 9.70 6.93 -8.71
C TRP A 168 10.60 5.70 -8.69
N CYS A 169 10.03 4.49 -8.78
CA CYS A 169 10.78 3.24 -8.91
C CYS A 169 11.60 3.18 -10.21
N LEU A 170 11.03 3.61 -11.36
CA LEU A 170 11.74 3.66 -12.63
C LEU A 170 12.97 4.58 -12.56
N ARG A 171 12.85 5.69 -11.85
CA ARG A 171 13.95 6.66 -11.63
C ARG A 171 14.82 6.34 -10.43
N LYS A 172 14.67 5.19 -9.81
CA LYS A 172 15.49 4.72 -8.70
C LYS A 172 15.58 5.72 -7.54
N GLY A 173 14.52 6.49 -7.29
CA GLY A 173 14.48 7.48 -6.20
C GLY A 173 15.35 8.71 -6.43
N GLU A 174 15.59 9.13 -7.66
CA GLU A 174 16.45 10.29 -8.00
C GLU A 174 15.88 11.63 -7.49
N TYR A 175 14.64 11.66 -7.02
CA TYR A 175 13.95 12.85 -6.51
C TYR A 175 13.13 12.53 -5.27
N SER A 176 12.74 13.57 -4.50
CA SER A 176 11.84 13.39 -3.37
C SER A 176 10.44 13.02 -3.85
N LEU A 177 9.96 11.84 -3.43
CA LEU A 177 8.62 11.34 -3.77
C LEU A 177 7.52 12.22 -3.18
N SER A 178 7.71 12.67 -1.94
CA SER A 178 6.74 13.52 -1.23
C SER A 178 6.61 14.91 -1.86
N GLU A 179 7.73 15.57 -2.21
CA GLU A 179 7.71 16.86 -2.90
C GLU A 179 7.07 16.77 -4.29
N GLU A 180 7.41 15.75 -5.05
CA GLU A 180 6.85 15.51 -6.37
C GLU A 180 5.34 15.23 -6.30
N ALA A 181 4.90 14.47 -5.30
CA ALA A 181 3.50 14.21 -5.07
C ALA A 181 2.72 15.48 -4.68
N GLU A 182 3.24 16.31 -3.80
CA GLU A 182 2.60 17.59 -3.44
C GLU A 182 2.36 18.48 -4.67
N CYS A 183 3.27 18.46 -5.64
CA CYS A 183 3.13 19.22 -6.86
C CYS A 183 2.16 18.57 -7.87
N LYS A 184 2.32 17.26 -8.13
CA LYS A 184 1.65 16.60 -9.26
C LYS A 184 0.33 15.92 -8.90
N PHE A 185 0.21 15.38 -7.70
CA PHE A 185 -1.00 14.64 -7.35
C PHE A 185 -2.27 15.48 -7.37
N PRO A 186 -2.28 16.76 -6.89
CA PRO A 186 -3.44 17.64 -7.07
C PRO A 186 -3.85 17.82 -8.53
N MET A 187 -2.87 17.92 -9.45
CA MET A 187 -3.14 18.02 -10.89
C MET A 187 -3.75 16.74 -11.44
N MET A 188 -3.25 15.58 -11.00
CA MET A 188 -3.72 14.27 -11.45
C MET A 188 -5.17 14.02 -11.04
N ILE A 189 -5.56 14.39 -9.82
CA ILE A 189 -6.90 14.14 -9.30
C ILE A 189 -7.85 15.37 -9.39
N ALA A 190 -7.41 16.46 -10.02
CA ALA A 190 -8.24 17.68 -10.19
C ALA A 190 -9.61 17.39 -10.84
N SER A 191 -9.65 16.42 -11.75
CA SER A 191 -10.88 15.97 -12.42
C SER A 191 -11.89 15.28 -11.49
N MET A 192 -11.50 14.94 -10.26
CA MET A 192 -12.40 14.37 -9.24
C MET A 192 -13.24 15.45 -8.54
N LYS A 193 -12.84 16.73 -8.61
CA LYS A 193 -13.65 17.83 -8.06
C LYS A 193 -14.97 17.98 -8.83
N THR A 194 -15.97 18.48 -8.13
CA THR A 194 -17.21 18.93 -8.77
C THR A 194 -16.87 20.02 -9.80
N LYS A 195 -17.44 19.92 -10.99
CA LYS A 195 -17.34 21.00 -11.97
C LYS A 195 -18.30 22.11 -11.54
N ASN A 196 -17.76 23.30 -11.26
CA ASN A 196 -18.53 24.51 -11.13
C ASN A 196 -19.16 24.88 -12.48
#